data_6e66885de91ca6f779b8b0e49495c136
#
_entry.id   6e66885de91ca6f779b8b0e49495c136
#
_cell.length_a   1.000
_cell.length_b   1.000
_cell.length_c   1.000
_cell.angle_alpha   90.00
_cell.angle_beta   90.00
_cell.angle_gamma   90.00
#
_symmetry.space_group_name_H-M   'P 1'
#
loop_
_entity.id
_entity.type
_entity.pdbx_description
1 polymer ?
#
loop_
_entity_poly.entity_id
_entity_poly.type
_entity_poly.pdbx_seq_one_letter_code
_entity_poly.pdbx_strand_id
1 'polypeptide(L)'
;MKKIFTLLLATLGLNTACSQNFENMEVKEFAELIADSNVVILDVRKADEFAEGHVKGAILIDQFQSDFEEQAQAKLPKDKTIAVYCRSGRRSANAAGKLADVGYKCVNLKGGILAWKEANMPVIKEE
;
A
#
# COMPACT_ATOMS: atom_id res chain seq x y z
N MET A 1 -9.77 20.67 28.78
CA MET A 1 -9.26 20.37 28.57
C MET A 1 -8.69 19.96 28.49
N LYS A 2 -8.87 19.75 28.35
CA LYS A 2 -8.28 19.34 28.17
C LYS A 2 -7.61 18.87 27.73
N LYS A 3 -7.73 18.61 27.72
CA LYS A 3 -7.02 18.10 27.22
C LYS A 3 -6.20 17.61 27.08
N ILE A 4 -6.44 17.51 27.39
CA ILE A 4 -5.55 16.99 27.19
C ILE A 4 -5.12 16.30 27.01
N PHE A 5 -5.30 16.02 26.92
CA PHE A 5 -4.69 15.33 26.61
C PHE A 5 -4.21 14.72 26.25
N THR A 6 -4.57 14.71 26.21
CA THR A 6 -3.94 14.12 25.71
C THR A 6 -3.29 13.67 25.37
N LEU A 7 -3.50 13.77 25.60
CA LEU A 7 -2.71 13.35 25.19
C LEU A 7 -2.11 12.72 25.06
N LEU A 8 -2.28 12.63 25.24
CA LEU A 8 -1.54 12.01 25.05
C LEU A 8 -1.16 11.31 24.82
N LEU A 9 -1.47 11.18 24.84
CA LEU A 9 -0.90 10.45 24.52
C LEU A 9 -0.31 9.95 24.25
N ALA A 10 -0.54 10.01 24.33
CA ALA A 10 0.20 9.44 23.88
C ALA A 10 0.78 9.00 23.81
N THR A 11 0.60 9.03 23.99
CA THR A 11 1.34 8.48 23.76
C THR A 11 1.82 7.84 23.61
N LEU A 12 1.58 7.64 23.65
CA LEU A 12 2.17 6.91 23.31
C LEU A 12 2.81 6.40 22.88
N GLY A 13 2.82 6.29 22.93
CA GLY A 13 3.51 5.57 22.32
C GLY A 13 3.99 5.25 21.99
N LEU A 14 3.90 5.13 21.89
CA LEU A 14 4.43 4.61 21.48
C LEU A 14 4.92 4.12 21.00
N ASN A 15 4.81 3.94 20.81
CA ASN A 15 5.34 3.23 20.34
C ASN A 15 5.81 2.91 19.77
N THR A 16 5.54 2.66 19.53
CA THR A 16 5.95 2.13 19.07
C THR A 16 6.65 1.90 18.42
N ALA A 17 6.73 1.80 18.50
CA ALA A 17 7.76 1.57 17.92
C ALA A 17 7.81 1.13 16.59
N CYS A 18 7.73 0.33 16.30
CA CYS A 18 7.77 -0.07 15.10
C CYS A 18 6.71 0.33 14.41
N SER A 19 6.68 1.17 14.22
CA SER A 19 5.69 1.56 13.82
C SER A 19 5.31 1.37 12.52
N GLN A 20 4.16 1.06 12.29
CA GLN A 20 3.60 1.08 11.02
C GLN A 20 3.16 2.47 10.75
N ASN A 21 3.71 3.06 9.72
CA ASN A 21 3.32 4.40 9.31
C ASN A 21 2.35 4.34 8.15
N PHE A 22 1.60 3.27 8.04
CA PHE A 22 0.61 3.08 6.99
C PHE A 22 -0.58 2.34 7.58
N GLU A 23 -1.66 2.32 6.83
CA GLU A 23 -2.91 1.70 7.26
C GLU A 23 -3.15 0.42 6.48
N ASN A 24 -3.65 -0.62 7.15
CA ASN A 24 -4.10 -1.84 6.47
C ASN A 24 -5.59 -1.73 6.22
N MET A 25 -6.02 -2.12 5.03
CA MET A 25 -7.43 -2.09 4.67
C MET A 25 -7.89 -3.44 4.16
N GLU A 26 -9.13 -3.79 4.49
CA GLU A 26 -9.78 -4.96 3.92
C GLU A 26 -10.15 -4.66 2.47
N VAL A 27 -10.50 -5.71 1.73
CA VAL A 27 -10.80 -5.59 0.30
C VAL A 27 -11.86 -4.54 0.02
N LYS A 28 -12.94 -4.52 0.78
CA LYS A 28 -14.04 -3.60 0.52
C LYS A 28 -13.59 -2.15 0.59
N GLU A 29 -12.89 -1.81 1.66
CA GLU A 29 -12.40 -0.44 1.84
C GLU A 29 -11.37 -0.07 0.79
N PHE A 30 -10.49 -1.01 0.47
CA PHE A 30 -9.45 -0.80 -0.51
C PHE A 30 -10.06 -0.54 -1.89
N ALA A 31 -11.10 -1.32 -2.25
CA ALA A 31 -11.79 -1.17 -3.52
C ALA A 31 -12.44 0.21 -3.64
N GLU A 32 -13.03 0.68 -2.55
CA GLU A 32 -13.64 2.00 -2.53
C GLU A 32 -12.59 3.10 -2.67
N LEU A 33 -11.47 2.91 -1.99
CA LEU A 33 -10.38 3.88 -2.02
C LEU A 33 -9.81 4.05 -3.43
N ILE A 34 -9.53 2.94 -4.11
CA ILE A 34 -8.86 3.00 -5.40
C ILE A 34 -9.76 3.51 -6.53
N ALA A 35 -11.05 3.69 -6.26
CA ALA A 35 -11.92 4.32 -7.23
C ALA A 35 -11.66 5.83 -7.34
N ASP A 36 -10.94 6.39 -6.37
CA ASP A 36 -10.62 7.81 -6.34
C ASP A 36 -9.40 8.06 -7.23
N SER A 37 -9.50 9.04 -8.13
CA SER A 37 -8.40 9.35 -9.06
C SER A 37 -7.18 9.93 -8.36
N ASN A 38 -7.31 10.34 -7.09
CA ASN A 38 -6.17 10.83 -6.31
C ASN A 38 -5.43 9.70 -5.61
N VAL A 39 -5.69 8.47 -5.99
CA VAL A 39 -5.03 7.30 -5.41
C VAL A 39 -4.28 6.59 -6.52
N VAL A 40 -3.03 6.24 -6.24
CA VAL A 40 -2.20 5.47 -7.17
C VAL A 40 -2.13 4.04 -6.65
N ILE A 41 -2.38 3.08 -7.52
CA ILE A 41 -2.35 1.66 -7.15
C ILE A 41 -0.97 1.11 -7.47
N LEU A 42 -0.33 0.50 -6.49
CA LEU A 42 1.03 -0.01 -6.64
C LEU A 42 1.09 -1.50 -6.36
N ASP A 43 1.48 -2.27 -7.37
CA ASP A 43 1.71 -3.70 -7.25
C ASP A 43 3.21 -3.88 -7.02
N VAL A 44 3.60 -4.50 -5.91
CA VAL A 44 5.02 -4.65 -5.59
C VAL A 44 5.52 -6.08 -5.77
N ARG A 45 4.78 -6.88 -6.56
CA ARG A 45 5.15 -8.26 -6.87
C ARG A 45 6.16 -8.28 -8.02
N LYS A 46 6.50 -9.48 -8.45
CA LYS A 46 7.41 -9.67 -9.58
C LYS A 46 6.64 -9.53 -10.89
N ALA A 47 7.40 -9.29 -11.96
CA ALA A 47 6.80 -9.06 -13.28
C ALA A 47 5.96 -10.23 -13.77
N ASP A 48 6.38 -11.47 -13.50
CA ASP A 48 5.62 -12.64 -13.95
C ASP A 48 4.29 -12.76 -13.19
N GLU A 49 4.26 -12.40 -11.92
CA GLU A 49 3.02 -12.39 -11.15
C GLU A 49 2.06 -11.33 -11.69
N PHE A 50 2.61 -10.16 -12.00
CA PHE A 50 1.81 -9.06 -12.56
C PHE A 50 1.18 -9.47 -13.89
N ALA A 51 1.95 -10.15 -14.74
CA ALA A 51 1.47 -10.56 -16.05
C ALA A 51 0.34 -11.59 -15.94
N GLU A 52 0.34 -12.39 -14.88
CA GLU A 52 -0.71 -13.39 -14.69
C GLU A 52 -2.03 -12.79 -14.24
N GLY A 53 -2.01 -11.59 -13.72
CA GLY A 53 -3.22 -10.91 -13.31
C GLY A 53 -2.91 -9.85 -12.28
N HIS A 54 -3.49 -8.66 -12.47
CA HIS A 54 -3.26 -7.55 -11.56
C HIS A 54 -4.50 -6.66 -11.52
N VAL A 55 -4.55 -5.78 -10.53
CA VAL A 55 -5.66 -4.83 -10.41
C VAL A 55 -5.51 -3.79 -11.52
N LYS A 56 -6.60 -3.51 -12.20
CA LYS A 56 -6.58 -2.56 -13.31
C LYS A 56 -6.04 -1.21 -12.85
N GLY A 57 -5.11 -0.66 -13.61
CA GLY A 57 -4.52 0.64 -13.30
C GLY A 57 -3.30 0.57 -12.41
N ALA A 58 -2.93 -0.62 -11.94
CA ALA A 58 -1.78 -0.74 -11.04
C ALA A 58 -0.46 -0.48 -11.77
N ILE A 59 0.44 0.20 -11.08
CA ILE A 59 1.80 0.39 -11.54
C ILE A 59 2.63 -0.71 -10.88
N LEU A 60 3.53 -1.32 -11.61
CA LEU A 60 4.38 -2.38 -11.07
C LEU A 60 5.76 -1.83 -10.68
N ILE A 61 6.14 -2.03 -9.43
CA ILE A 61 7.51 -1.80 -8.99
C ILE A 61 7.84 -2.95 -8.02
N ASP A 62 8.70 -3.87 -8.45
CA ASP A 62 9.06 -5.04 -7.66
C ASP A 62 9.85 -4.60 -6.42
N GLN A 63 9.33 -4.90 -5.23
CA GLN A 63 9.95 -4.42 -4.00
C GLN A 63 11.27 -5.12 -3.65
N PHE A 64 11.59 -6.22 -4.33
CA PHE A 64 12.87 -6.89 -4.12
C PHE A 64 14.00 -6.33 -4.96
N GLN A 65 13.71 -5.40 -5.88
CA GLN A 65 14.75 -4.75 -6.66
C GLN A 65 15.54 -3.83 -5.75
N SER A 66 16.86 -3.83 -5.91
CA SER A 66 17.74 -3.02 -5.05
C SER A 66 17.47 -1.53 -5.18
N ASP A 67 16.91 -1.11 -6.31
CA ASP A 67 16.59 0.29 -6.55
C ASP A 67 15.11 0.60 -6.37
N PHE A 68 14.41 -0.20 -5.57
CA PHE A 68 12.98 -0.03 -5.36
C PHE A 68 12.61 1.41 -4.96
N GLU A 69 13.29 1.97 -3.97
CA GLU A 69 12.96 3.31 -3.49
C GLU A 69 13.23 4.37 -4.53
N GLU A 70 14.29 4.21 -5.31
CA GLU A 70 14.59 5.14 -6.37
C GLU A 70 13.53 5.12 -7.45
N GLN A 71 13.10 3.91 -7.86
CA GLN A 71 12.04 3.78 -8.84
C GLN A 71 10.75 4.37 -8.33
N ALA A 72 10.44 4.12 -7.06
CA ALA A 72 9.21 4.64 -6.47
C ALA A 72 9.21 6.16 -6.47
N GLN A 73 10.31 6.77 -6.08
CA GLN A 73 10.36 8.23 -6.03
C GLN A 73 10.34 8.86 -7.41
N ALA A 74 10.80 8.13 -8.43
CA ALA A 74 10.72 8.61 -9.80
C ALA A 74 9.33 8.49 -10.39
N LYS A 75 8.55 7.49 -9.96
CA LYS A 75 7.27 7.17 -10.59
C LYS A 75 6.03 7.55 -9.80
N LEU A 76 6.17 7.71 -8.48
CA LEU A 76 5.01 7.94 -7.63
C LEU A 76 4.97 9.39 -7.12
N PRO A 77 3.81 10.04 -7.26
CA PRO A 77 3.66 11.40 -6.72
C PRO A 77 3.47 11.35 -5.21
N LYS A 78 4.03 12.31 -4.50
CA LYS A 78 3.91 12.35 -3.04
C LYS A 78 2.64 13.04 -2.55
N ASP A 79 1.92 13.67 -3.46
CA ASP A 79 0.66 14.32 -3.09
C ASP A 79 -0.55 13.42 -3.27
N LYS A 80 -0.35 12.14 -3.58
CA LYS A 80 -1.44 11.18 -3.72
C LYS A 80 -1.24 10.04 -2.75
N THR A 81 -2.33 9.40 -2.37
CA THR A 81 -2.27 8.19 -1.55
C THR A 81 -1.81 7.03 -2.41
N ILE A 82 -0.91 6.22 -1.89
CA ILE A 82 -0.40 5.04 -2.59
C ILE A 82 -1.06 3.81 -1.99
N ALA A 83 -1.87 3.13 -2.80
CA ALA A 83 -2.57 1.92 -2.38
C ALA A 83 -1.75 0.73 -2.85
N VAL A 84 -1.11 0.06 -1.92
CA VAL A 84 -0.09 -0.95 -2.21
C VAL A 84 -0.65 -2.34 -1.99
N TYR A 85 -0.31 -3.28 -2.87
CA TYR A 85 -0.67 -4.66 -2.64
C TYR A 85 0.41 -5.61 -3.18
N CYS A 86 0.37 -6.84 -2.70
CA CYS A 86 1.20 -7.91 -3.23
C CYS A 86 0.33 -9.17 -3.29
N ARG A 87 0.92 -10.35 -3.15
CA ARG A 87 0.16 -11.59 -3.22
C ARG A 87 -0.68 -11.80 -1.96
N SER A 88 -0.06 -11.72 -0.78
CA SER A 88 -0.73 -12.02 0.48
C SER A 88 -0.75 -10.85 1.47
N GLY A 89 -0.15 -9.72 1.11
CA GLY A 89 -0.12 -8.54 1.98
C GLY A 89 1.19 -8.35 2.71
N ARG A 90 2.10 -9.31 2.65
CA ARG A 90 3.33 -9.26 3.42
C ARG A 90 4.41 -8.40 2.77
N ARG A 91 4.67 -8.65 1.48
CA ARG A 91 5.66 -7.84 0.75
C ARG A 91 5.20 -6.40 0.68
N SER A 92 3.89 -6.19 0.49
CA SER A 92 3.36 -4.85 0.35
C SER A 92 3.38 -4.09 1.68
N ALA A 93 3.21 -4.78 2.81
CA ALA A 93 3.34 -4.13 4.10
C ALA A 93 4.77 -3.61 4.28
N ASN A 94 5.76 -4.42 3.89
CA ASN A 94 7.15 -4.01 3.96
C ASN A 94 7.42 -2.81 3.04
N ALA A 95 6.89 -2.88 1.82
CA ALA A 95 7.05 -1.79 0.86
C ALA A 95 6.37 -0.52 1.34
N ALA A 96 5.15 -0.63 1.89
CA ALA A 96 4.43 0.52 2.40
C ALA A 96 5.19 1.21 3.52
N GLY A 97 5.83 0.42 4.39
CA GLY A 97 6.64 0.98 5.46
C GLY A 97 7.83 1.77 4.93
N LYS A 98 8.51 1.22 3.92
CA LYS A 98 9.64 1.91 3.31
C LYS A 98 9.21 3.21 2.64
N LEU A 99 8.07 3.18 1.95
CA LEU A 99 7.58 4.36 1.26
C LEU A 99 7.11 5.42 2.26
N ALA A 100 6.48 5.00 3.35
CA ALA A 100 6.05 5.94 4.38
C ALA A 100 7.26 6.65 4.98
N ASP A 101 8.38 5.93 5.13
CA ASP A 101 9.59 6.51 5.69
C ASP A 101 10.18 7.61 4.81
N VAL A 102 9.86 7.61 3.52
CA VAL A 102 10.35 8.66 2.62
C VAL A 102 9.24 9.62 2.19
N GLY A 103 8.16 9.68 2.97
CA GLY A 103 7.19 10.75 2.83
C GLY A 103 5.89 10.42 2.10
N TYR A 104 5.65 9.15 1.76
CA TYR A 104 4.41 8.76 1.10
C TYR A 104 3.33 8.40 2.10
N LYS A 105 2.09 8.68 1.72
CA LYS A 105 0.94 8.21 2.49
C LYS A 105 0.50 6.89 1.85
N CYS A 106 0.58 5.81 2.61
CA CYS A 106 0.35 4.48 2.06
C CYS A 106 -0.76 3.74 2.77
N VAL A 107 -1.43 2.89 2.00
CA VAL A 107 -2.44 1.95 2.49
C VAL A 107 -2.06 0.59 1.93
N ASN A 108 -2.14 -0.45 2.75
CA ASN A 108 -1.81 -1.80 2.35
C ASN A 108 -3.08 -2.65 2.26
N LEU A 109 -3.22 -3.40 1.17
CA LEU A 109 -4.35 -4.32 1.02
C LEU A 109 -4.10 -5.57 1.84
N LYS A 110 -4.85 -5.72 2.91
CA LYS A 110 -4.74 -6.88 3.78
C LYS A 110 -5.15 -8.13 3.00
N GLY A 111 -4.31 -9.15 3.06
CA GLY A 111 -4.54 -10.38 2.32
C GLY A 111 -4.16 -10.34 0.86
N GLY A 112 -3.79 -9.18 0.34
CA GLY A 112 -3.26 -9.02 -1.01
C GLY A 112 -4.22 -9.43 -2.11
N ILE A 113 -3.64 -9.73 -3.28
CA ILE A 113 -4.47 -10.08 -4.43
C ILE A 113 -5.21 -11.40 -4.22
N LEU A 114 -4.73 -12.26 -3.32
CA LEU A 114 -5.46 -13.48 -2.98
C LEU A 114 -6.82 -13.15 -2.36
N ALA A 115 -6.83 -12.23 -1.39
CA ALA A 115 -8.08 -11.80 -0.77
C ALA A 115 -8.96 -11.06 -1.78
N TRP A 116 -8.35 -10.28 -2.66
CA TRP A 116 -9.04 -9.56 -3.72
C TRP A 116 -9.81 -10.52 -4.61
N LYS A 117 -9.14 -11.58 -5.07
CA LYS A 117 -9.76 -12.58 -5.92
C LYS A 117 -10.82 -13.39 -5.18
N GLU A 118 -10.56 -13.69 -3.92
CA GLU A 118 -11.51 -14.44 -3.11
C GLU A 118 -12.81 -13.67 -2.92
N ALA A 119 -12.73 -12.34 -2.93
CA ALA A 119 -13.90 -11.48 -2.86
C ALA A 119 -14.53 -11.25 -4.24
N ASN A 120 -14.07 -11.98 -5.25
CA ASN A 120 -14.59 -11.89 -6.62
C ASN A 120 -14.37 -10.52 -7.25
N MET A 121 -13.31 -9.83 -6.83
CA MET A 121 -12.96 -8.56 -7.43
C MET A 121 -12.16 -8.79 -8.72
N PRO A 122 -12.31 -7.93 -9.71
CA PRO A 122 -11.73 -8.19 -11.04
C PRO A 122 -10.22 -7.98 -11.09
N VAL A 123 -9.58 -8.79 -11.93
CA VAL A 123 -8.17 -8.60 -12.28
C VAL A 123 -8.07 -8.64 -13.79
N ILE A 124 -7.02 -8.03 -14.31
CA ILE A 124 -6.76 -8.03 -15.75
C ILE A 124 -5.36 -8.57 -15.97
N LYS A 125 -5.09 -9.03 -17.19
CA LYS A 125 -3.78 -9.60 -17.50
C LYS A 125 -2.90 -8.67 -18.32
N GLU A 126 -3.52 -7.72 -19.00
CA GLU A 126 -2.76 -6.80 -19.81
C GLU A 126 -3.31 -5.42 -19.69
N GLU A 127 -2.50 -4.46 -20.03
CA GLU A 127 -2.92 -3.07 -20.01
C GLU A 127 -3.09 -2.57 -21.39
#